data_75f3fb0d2f4895345e98f7d3319dc927
#
_entry.id   75f3fb0d2f4895345e98f7d3319dc927
#
_cell.length_a   1.000
_cell.length_b   1.000
_cell.length_c   1.000
_cell.angle_alpha   90.00
_cell.angle_beta   90.00
_cell.angle_gamma   90.00
#
_symmetry.space_group_name_H-M   'P 1'
#
loop_
_entity.id
_entity.type
_entity.pdbx_description
1 polymer ?
#
loop_
_entity_poly.entity_id
_entity_poly.type
_entity_poly.pdbx_seq_one_letter_code
_entity_poly.pdbx_strand_id
1 'polypeptide(L)'
;MLKGNKYGIHRVIEPQGVLTQAAKKIDNDMTKRYSNEIICDVISLNIDSASFTQIEEACNKDVEKIGQMILDIVNERGKMHNPVTGSGGMFIGTVSYIGEELDTDIKVGDKIASLVSLSMTPLKIDKIKAIHPEIDRVDIEGQAVLFESALYAKLPEDLPEPLALAALDVAGAPAQTAKLVQSGQSVLVLGGAGKSGMLVCYEAMKRVGPTGKVVAMDYSKEGVEELKRMGLCHEAFQASAALPVEVLEKAIELNDGKEYDVSICCVNVNNCEMSAILPVHDGGCVYFFSMATSFTKAALGAEGVGKDIDMIIGNGYTKGHDKITLQEIRENPAIREVFEKKYV
;
A
#
# COMPACT_ATOMS: atom_id res chain seq x y z
N MET A 1 -2.84 -34.25 6.61
CA MET A 1 -3.48 -33.04 6.03
C MET A 1 -2.87 -32.79 4.66
N LEU A 2 -3.59 -32.17 3.72
CA LEU A 2 -3.01 -31.81 2.42
C LEU A 2 -2.04 -30.65 2.59
N LYS A 3 -0.93 -30.67 1.85
CA LYS A 3 0.01 -29.54 1.76
C LYS A 3 -0.22 -28.81 0.45
N GLY A 4 -0.42 -27.49 0.55
CA GLY A 4 -0.57 -26.61 -0.60
C GLY A 4 0.77 -26.06 -1.10
N ASN A 5 0.74 -25.44 -2.27
CA ASN A 5 1.85 -24.63 -2.74
C ASN A 5 1.84 -23.28 -2.00
N LYS A 6 3.02 -22.79 -1.64
CA LYS A 6 3.23 -21.52 -0.92
C LYS A 6 2.50 -20.33 -1.54
N TYR A 7 2.42 -20.28 -2.88
CA TYR A 7 1.80 -19.19 -3.65
C TYR A 7 0.38 -19.49 -4.10
N GLY A 8 -0.25 -20.55 -3.58
CA GLY A 8 -1.64 -20.89 -3.87
C GLY A 8 -1.90 -21.57 -5.23
N ILE A 9 -0.86 -22.00 -5.95
CA ILE A 9 -1.00 -22.61 -7.31
C ILE A 9 -1.89 -23.85 -7.27
N HIS A 10 -1.93 -24.60 -6.17
CA HIS A 10 -2.77 -25.79 -5.99
C HIS A 10 -4.27 -25.49 -6.04
N ARG A 11 -4.66 -24.24 -5.88
CA ARG A 11 -6.06 -23.80 -6.02
C ARG A 11 -6.38 -23.24 -7.42
N VAL A 12 -5.42 -23.17 -8.33
CA VAL A 12 -5.66 -22.72 -9.71
C VAL A 12 -6.42 -23.79 -10.48
N ILE A 13 -7.57 -23.44 -11.04
CA ILE A 13 -8.38 -24.30 -11.88
C ILE A 13 -8.07 -24.05 -13.35
N GLU A 14 -8.07 -22.78 -13.80
CA GLU A 14 -7.96 -22.41 -15.20
C GLU A 14 -7.35 -21.01 -15.38
N PRO A 15 -6.34 -20.84 -16.29
CA PRO A 15 -5.54 -21.93 -16.89
C PRO A 15 -4.52 -22.49 -15.89
N GLN A 16 -4.10 -23.73 -16.09
CA GLN A 16 -3.01 -24.30 -15.29
C GLN A 16 -1.66 -23.64 -15.61
N GLY A 17 -0.73 -23.66 -14.66
CA GLY A 17 0.63 -23.14 -14.86
C GLY A 17 0.81 -21.64 -14.63
N VAL A 18 -0.22 -20.96 -14.11
CA VAL A 18 -0.16 -19.53 -13.74
C VAL A 18 -0.37 -19.34 -12.23
N LEU A 19 -0.02 -18.16 -11.72
CA LEU A 19 -0.35 -17.76 -10.35
C LEU A 19 -1.84 -17.44 -10.21
N THR A 20 -2.34 -17.48 -8.98
CA THR A 20 -3.75 -17.24 -8.66
C THR A 20 -4.28 -15.91 -9.19
N GLN A 21 -3.44 -14.86 -9.24
CA GLN A 21 -3.84 -13.56 -9.78
C GLN A 21 -4.15 -13.65 -11.28
N ALA A 22 -3.29 -14.31 -12.07
CA ALA A 22 -3.45 -14.45 -13.51
C ALA A 22 -4.48 -15.53 -13.90
N ALA A 23 -4.88 -16.40 -12.96
CA ALA A 23 -5.88 -17.42 -13.21
C ALA A 23 -7.26 -16.80 -13.48
N LYS A 24 -7.99 -17.35 -14.46
CA LYS A 24 -9.38 -16.98 -14.71
C LYS A 24 -10.28 -17.50 -13.58
N LYS A 25 -10.00 -18.73 -13.12
CA LYS A 25 -10.77 -19.40 -12.07
C LYS A 25 -9.86 -20.09 -11.06
N ILE A 26 -10.20 -19.96 -9.78
CA ILE A 26 -9.52 -20.64 -8.67
C ILE A 26 -10.53 -21.39 -7.81
N ASP A 27 -10.05 -22.41 -7.09
CA ASP A 27 -10.84 -23.22 -6.17
C ASP A 27 -11.08 -22.45 -4.86
N ASN A 28 -12.30 -22.10 -4.61
CA ASN A 28 -12.79 -21.46 -3.39
C ASN A 28 -13.61 -22.41 -2.51
N ASP A 29 -13.36 -23.72 -2.59
CA ASP A 29 -13.96 -24.69 -1.68
C ASP A 29 -13.34 -24.56 -0.29
N MET A 30 -14.08 -23.97 0.64
CA MET A 30 -13.65 -23.70 2.01
C MET A 30 -13.65 -24.94 2.90
N THR A 31 -14.17 -26.09 2.41
CA THR A 31 -14.11 -27.35 3.15
C THR A 31 -12.73 -28.02 3.06
N LYS A 32 -11.95 -27.69 2.03
CA LYS A 32 -10.57 -28.16 1.87
C LYS A 32 -9.67 -27.45 2.87
N ARG A 33 -8.92 -28.23 3.64
CA ARG A 33 -7.98 -27.75 4.64
C ARG A 33 -6.56 -28.13 4.23
N TYR A 34 -5.71 -27.12 4.07
CA TYR A 34 -4.28 -27.29 3.79
C TYR A 34 -3.44 -26.88 4.97
N SER A 35 -2.33 -27.58 5.19
CA SER A 35 -1.44 -27.34 6.34
C SER A 35 -0.73 -25.99 6.32
N ASN A 36 -0.77 -25.29 5.20
CA ASN A 36 -0.12 -24.00 4.98
C ASN A 36 -1.07 -22.91 4.44
N GLU A 37 -2.33 -22.96 4.86
CA GLU A 37 -3.34 -21.92 4.57
C GLU A 37 -3.96 -21.37 5.84
N ILE A 38 -4.43 -20.12 5.77
CA ILE A 38 -5.29 -19.50 6.77
C ILE A 38 -6.69 -19.33 6.16
N ILE A 39 -7.73 -19.66 6.91
CA ILE A 39 -9.11 -19.33 6.51
C ILE A 39 -9.65 -18.29 7.46
N CYS A 40 -10.30 -17.28 6.87
CA CYS A 40 -10.94 -16.20 7.59
C CYS A 40 -12.44 -16.17 7.29
N ASP A 41 -13.24 -15.96 8.33
CA ASP A 41 -14.64 -15.59 8.20
C ASP A 41 -14.65 -14.08 7.87
N VAL A 42 -15.11 -13.74 6.68
CA VAL A 42 -15.03 -12.38 6.14
C VAL A 42 -16.17 -11.53 6.69
N ILE A 43 -15.80 -10.34 7.18
CA ILE A 43 -16.74 -9.33 7.69
C ILE A 43 -17.09 -8.36 6.58
N SER A 44 -16.09 -7.84 5.87
CA SER A 44 -16.27 -6.88 4.79
C SER A 44 -15.19 -6.99 3.73
N LEU A 45 -15.57 -6.60 2.51
CA LEU A 45 -14.67 -6.36 1.39
C LEU A 45 -14.54 -4.84 1.21
N ASN A 46 -13.32 -4.36 1.01
CA ASN A 46 -13.03 -3.05 0.48
C ASN A 46 -12.54 -3.25 -0.95
N ILE A 47 -13.42 -3.00 -1.91
CA ILE A 47 -13.13 -3.17 -3.33
C ILE A 47 -12.33 -1.96 -3.81
N ASP A 48 -11.31 -2.18 -4.65
CA ASP A 48 -10.53 -1.05 -5.20
C ASP A 48 -11.46 -0.06 -5.89
N SER A 49 -11.26 1.24 -5.63
CA SER A 49 -12.15 2.30 -6.11
C SER A 49 -12.35 2.27 -7.63
N ALA A 50 -11.32 1.96 -8.42
CA ALA A 50 -11.47 1.81 -9.87
C ALA A 50 -12.41 0.65 -10.25
N SER A 51 -12.35 -0.47 -9.52
CA SER A 51 -13.24 -1.61 -9.72
C SER A 51 -14.66 -1.33 -9.24
N PHE A 52 -14.79 -0.68 -8.07
CA PHE A 52 -16.11 -0.36 -7.52
C PHE A 52 -16.83 0.65 -8.41
N THR A 53 -16.17 1.74 -8.80
CA THR A 53 -16.72 2.75 -9.74
C THR A 53 -17.16 2.11 -11.06
N GLN A 54 -16.34 1.21 -11.63
CA GLN A 54 -16.69 0.51 -12.87
C GLN A 54 -17.96 -0.34 -12.71
N ILE A 55 -18.10 -1.06 -11.59
CA ILE A 55 -19.29 -1.87 -11.28
C ILE A 55 -20.51 -0.95 -11.06
N GLU A 56 -20.35 0.12 -10.31
CA GLU A 56 -21.39 1.09 -10.03
C GLU A 56 -21.94 1.73 -11.31
N GLU A 57 -21.05 2.16 -12.22
CA GLU A 57 -21.43 2.70 -13.52
C GLU A 57 -22.15 1.65 -14.39
N ALA A 58 -21.63 0.43 -14.46
CA ALA A 58 -22.25 -0.66 -15.22
C ALA A 58 -23.65 -1.02 -14.71
N CYS A 59 -23.89 -0.84 -13.41
CA CYS A 59 -25.18 -1.10 -12.75
C CYS A 59 -26.09 0.13 -12.67
N ASN A 60 -25.71 1.28 -13.28
CA ASN A 60 -26.45 2.54 -13.16
C ASN A 60 -26.73 2.94 -11.70
N LYS A 61 -25.77 2.70 -10.80
CA LYS A 61 -25.83 2.98 -9.37
C LYS A 61 -26.94 2.22 -8.60
N ASP A 62 -27.46 1.16 -9.19
CA ASP A 62 -28.46 0.29 -8.58
C ASP A 62 -27.76 -0.69 -7.62
N VAL A 63 -27.95 -0.50 -6.32
CA VAL A 63 -27.25 -1.25 -5.26
C VAL A 63 -27.52 -2.76 -5.34
N GLU A 64 -28.73 -3.18 -5.71
CA GLU A 64 -29.06 -4.60 -5.85
C GLU A 64 -28.28 -5.22 -7.02
N LYS A 65 -28.19 -4.50 -8.15
CA LYS A 65 -27.41 -4.96 -9.31
C LYS A 65 -25.91 -4.96 -9.04
N ILE A 66 -25.39 -3.98 -8.28
CA ILE A 66 -24.00 -3.98 -7.80
C ILE A 66 -23.71 -5.25 -7.03
N GLY A 67 -24.57 -5.59 -6.05
CA GLY A 67 -24.43 -6.81 -5.27
C GLY A 67 -24.47 -8.07 -6.12
N GLN A 68 -25.42 -8.16 -7.07
CA GLN A 68 -25.52 -9.31 -7.96
C GLN A 68 -24.27 -9.44 -8.86
N MET A 69 -23.75 -8.35 -9.41
CA MET A 69 -22.54 -8.38 -10.24
C MET A 69 -21.31 -8.85 -9.44
N ILE A 70 -21.16 -8.40 -8.19
CA ILE A 70 -20.09 -8.89 -7.31
C ILE A 70 -20.23 -10.39 -7.05
N LEU A 71 -21.42 -10.87 -6.75
CA LEU A 71 -21.70 -12.31 -6.57
C LEU A 71 -21.38 -13.12 -7.83
N ASP A 72 -21.77 -12.61 -9.00
CA ASP A 72 -21.52 -13.29 -10.28
C ASP A 72 -20.03 -13.40 -10.57
N ILE A 73 -19.26 -12.34 -10.35
CA ILE A 73 -17.78 -12.35 -10.48
C ILE A 73 -17.16 -13.40 -9.56
N VAL A 74 -17.56 -13.43 -8.28
CA VAL A 74 -16.97 -14.35 -7.30
C VAL A 74 -17.38 -15.79 -7.59
N ASN A 75 -18.63 -16.05 -7.96
CA ASN A 75 -19.13 -17.38 -8.28
C ASN A 75 -18.47 -17.95 -9.56
N GLU A 76 -18.26 -17.12 -10.57
CA GLU A 76 -17.61 -17.55 -11.80
C GLU A 76 -16.12 -17.84 -11.58
N ARG A 77 -15.43 -16.96 -10.82
CA ARG A 77 -13.95 -16.93 -10.74
C ARG A 77 -13.37 -17.57 -9.48
N GLY A 78 -14.19 -17.77 -8.44
CA GLY A 78 -13.73 -18.20 -7.12
C GLY A 78 -13.00 -17.12 -6.33
N LYS A 79 -13.01 -15.87 -6.80
CA LYS A 79 -12.31 -14.71 -6.26
C LYS A 79 -12.95 -13.40 -6.74
N MET A 80 -12.75 -12.31 -6.00
CA MET A 80 -13.13 -10.98 -6.49
C MET A 80 -12.02 -10.44 -7.40
N HIS A 81 -12.16 -10.64 -8.68
CA HIS A 81 -11.25 -10.16 -9.72
C HIS A 81 -12.08 -9.54 -10.84
N ASN A 82 -12.22 -8.22 -10.81
CA ASN A 82 -12.99 -7.49 -11.81
C ASN A 82 -12.42 -7.74 -13.21
N PRO A 83 -13.22 -8.25 -14.16
CA PRO A 83 -12.73 -8.59 -15.50
C PRO A 83 -12.33 -7.37 -16.34
N VAL A 84 -12.79 -6.16 -15.97
CA VAL A 84 -12.52 -4.91 -16.70
C VAL A 84 -11.25 -4.24 -16.19
N THR A 85 -11.13 -4.07 -14.87
CA THR A 85 -10.01 -3.35 -14.25
C THR A 85 -8.83 -4.26 -13.89
N GLY A 86 -9.07 -5.56 -13.74
CA GLY A 86 -8.06 -6.52 -13.31
C GLY A 86 -7.71 -6.46 -11.82
N SER A 87 -8.40 -5.64 -11.03
CA SER A 87 -8.15 -5.47 -9.60
C SER A 87 -9.24 -6.09 -8.72
N GLY A 88 -9.10 -6.04 -7.41
CA GLY A 88 -10.03 -6.69 -6.48
C GLY A 88 -10.25 -5.93 -5.17
N GLY A 89 -9.19 -5.48 -4.54
CA GLY A 89 -9.27 -4.85 -3.22
C GLY A 89 -8.80 -5.76 -2.09
N MET A 90 -9.30 -5.55 -0.88
CA MET A 90 -8.91 -6.27 0.34
C MET A 90 -10.12 -6.72 1.14
N PHE A 91 -9.92 -7.57 2.16
CA PHE A 91 -10.97 -7.91 3.11
C PHE A 91 -10.55 -7.69 4.56
N ILE A 92 -11.55 -7.52 5.42
CA ILE A 92 -11.46 -7.61 6.87
C ILE A 92 -12.18 -8.88 7.29
N GLY A 93 -11.55 -9.67 8.15
CA GLY A 93 -12.16 -10.92 8.63
C GLY A 93 -11.58 -11.40 9.94
N THR A 94 -12.20 -12.42 10.51
CA THR A 94 -11.75 -13.11 11.71
C THR A 94 -11.14 -14.45 11.31
N VAL A 95 -9.95 -14.75 11.81
CA VAL A 95 -9.26 -16.01 11.56
C VAL A 95 -10.06 -17.17 12.13
N SER A 96 -10.47 -18.11 11.30
CA SER A 96 -11.21 -19.30 11.71
C SER A 96 -10.43 -20.62 11.60
N TYR A 97 -9.33 -20.62 10.82
CA TYR A 97 -8.43 -21.77 10.69
C TYR A 97 -7.01 -21.32 10.38
N ILE A 98 -6.03 -21.98 10.98
CA ILE A 98 -4.59 -21.81 10.70
C ILE A 98 -4.01 -23.19 10.44
N GLY A 99 -3.36 -23.37 9.31
CA GLY A 99 -2.65 -24.60 8.96
C GLY A 99 -1.46 -24.86 9.87
N GLU A 100 -1.22 -26.11 10.24
CA GLU A 100 -0.24 -26.52 11.24
C GLU A 100 1.24 -26.26 10.84
N GLU A 101 1.52 -26.06 9.54
CA GLU A 101 2.86 -25.79 9.04
C GLU A 101 3.16 -24.28 8.93
N LEU A 102 2.22 -23.40 9.26
CA LEU A 102 2.43 -21.95 9.20
C LEU A 102 3.13 -21.43 10.45
N ASP A 103 4.25 -20.74 10.22
CA ASP A 103 4.91 -19.93 11.25
C ASP A 103 4.29 -18.51 11.24
N THR A 104 3.41 -18.26 12.18
CA THR A 104 2.66 -16.99 12.28
C THR A 104 2.37 -16.63 13.74
N ASP A 105 2.26 -15.33 14.00
CA ASP A 105 1.93 -14.77 15.33
C ASP A 105 0.41 -14.57 15.55
N ILE A 106 -0.41 -14.75 14.49
CA ILE A 106 -1.87 -14.67 14.63
C ILE A 106 -2.46 -15.97 15.19
N LYS A 107 -3.66 -15.85 15.74
CA LYS A 107 -4.42 -16.96 16.35
C LYS A 107 -5.83 -17.01 15.80
N VAL A 108 -6.47 -18.16 15.89
CA VAL A 108 -7.91 -18.29 15.65
C VAL A 108 -8.65 -17.33 16.56
N GLY A 109 -9.56 -16.55 15.98
CA GLY A 109 -10.29 -15.47 16.65
C GLY A 109 -9.69 -14.07 16.45
N ASP A 110 -8.45 -13.96 15.99
CA ASP A 110 -7.86 -12.64 15.67
C ASP A 110 -8.56 -11.99 14.49
N LYS A 111 -8.81 -10.69 14.60
CA LYS A 111 -9.32 -9.87 13.50
C LYS A 111 -8.16 -9.34 12.69
N ILE A 112 -8.20 -9.56 11.38
CA ILE A 112 -7.14 -9.17 10.46
C ILE A 112 -7.69 -8.38 9.26
N ALA A 113 -6.82 -7.58 8.68
CA ALA A 113 -6.97 -7.03 7.34
C ALA A 113 -6.06 -7.80 6.38
N SER A 114 -6.58 -8.26 5.24
CA SER A 114 -5.73 -8.79 4.18
C SER A 114 -5.03 -7.62 3.49
N LEU A 115 -3.73 -7.79 3.21
CA LEU A 115 -2.93 -6.80 2.48
C LEU A 115 -2.54 -7.33 1.10
N VAL A 116 -3.13 -8.45 0.71
CA VAL A 116 -3.07 -9.02 -0.63
C VAL A 116 -4.39 -8.76 -1.36
N SER A 117 -4.30 -8.61 -2.70
CA SER A 117 -5.47 -8.33 -3.50
C SER A 117 -6.47 -9.49 -3.51
N LEU A 118 -7.75 -9.18 -3.40
CA LEU A 118 -8.84 -10.13 -3.61
C LEU A 118 -8.81 -10.78 -5.01
N SER A 119 -8.09 -10.18 -5.96
CA SER A 119 -7.90 -10.77 -7.31
C SER A 119 -7.07 -12.06 -7.32
N MET A 120 -6.39 -12.38 -6.21
CA MET A 120 -5.64 -13.64 -6.06
C MET A 120 -6.13 -14.52 -4.90
N THR A 121 -7.10 -14.04 -4.13
CA THR A 121 -7.55 -14.63 -2.88
C THR A 121 -8.81 -15.50 -3.12
N PRO A 122 -8.79 -16.81 -2.83
CA PRO A 122 -10.00 -17.61 -2.86
C PRO A 122 -11.06 -17.01 -1.94
N LEU A 123 -12.21 -16.69 -2.49
CA LEU A 123 -13.32 -16.02 -1.80
C LEU A 123 -14.62 -16.73 -2.10
N LYS A 124 -15.40 -17.01 -1.05
CA LYS A 124 -16.77 -17.47 -1.12
C LYS A 124 -17.66 -16.47 -0.40
N ILE A 125 -18.69 -16.00 -1.07
CA ILE A 125 -19.72 -15.14 -0.49
C ILE A 125 -21.00 -15.96 -0.32
N ASP A 126 -21.42 -16.14 0.91
CA ASP A 126 -22.69 -16.81 1.22
C ASP A 126 -23.85 -15.80 1.20
N LYS A 127 -23.58 -14.54 1.62
CA LYS A 127 -24.59 -13.47 1.64
C LYS A 127 -23.93 -12.09 1.63
N ILE A 128 -24.50 -11.18 0.86
CA ILE A 128 -24.22 -9.73 1.00
C ILE A 128 -25.20 -9.18 2.05
N LYS A 129 -24.66 -8.49 3.07
CA LYS A 129 -25.41 -7.87 4.16
C LYS A 129 -25.75 -6.42 3.89
N ALA A 130 -24.77 -5.66 3.40
CA ALA A 130 -24.91 -4.24 3.06
C ALA A 130 -23.87 -3.85 2.01
N ILE A 131 -24.17 -2.83 1.24
CA ILE A 131 -23.25 -2.19 0.30
C ILE A 131 -23.19 -0.70 0.66
N HIS A 132 -21.98 -0.17 0.77
CA HIS A 132 -21.69 1.22 1.13
C HIS A 132 -20.91 1.86 -0.02
N PRO A 133 -21.60 2.39 -1.05
CA PRO A 133 -20.95 2.91 -2.26
C PRO A 133 -20.01 4.08 -1.97
N GLU A 134 -20.33 4.88 -0.95
CA GLU A 134 -19.58 6.06 -0.55
C GLU A 134 -18.15 5.76 -0.02
N ILE A 135 -17.87 4.51 0.32
CA ILE A 135 -16.57 4.04 0.83
C ILE A 135 -16.08 2.75 0.17
N ASP A 136 -16.66 2.37 -0.97
CA ASP A 136 -16.29 1.17 -1.75
C ASP A 136 -16.33 -0.15 -0.93
N ARG A 137 -17.24 -0.21 0.08
CA ARG A 137 -17.30 -1.31 1.04
C ARG A 137 -18.53 -2.19 0.83
N VAL A 138 -18.32 -3.49 0.99
CA VAL A 138 -19.39 -4.50 0.95
C VAL A 138 -19.31 -5.38 2.18
N ASP A 139 -20.31 -5.30 3.07
CA ASP A 139 -20.42 -6.16 4.24
C ASP A 139 -21.02 -7.51 3.81
N ILE A 140 -20.34 -8.60 4.15
CA ILE A 140 -20.71 -9.94 3.71
C ILE A 140 -20.78 -10.95 4.87
N GLU A 141 -21.28 -12.10 4.54
CA GLU A 141 -21.08 -13.36 5.22
C GLU A 141 -20.44 -14.31 4.22
N GLY A 142 -19.26 -14.83 4.56
CA GLY A 142 -18.49 -15.65 3.64
C GLY A 142 -17.11 -15.98 4.21
N GLN A 143 -16.29 -16.61 3.40
CA GLN A 143 -14.93 -17.01 3.80
C GLN A 143 -13.91 -16.70 2.72
N ALA A 144 -12.67 -16.46 3.15
CA ALA A 144 -11.53 -16.26 2.28
C ALA A 144 -10.33 -17.09 2.74
N VAL A 145 -9.45 -17.42 1.78
CA VAL A 145 -8.21 -18.17 2.06
C VAL A 145 -7.02 -17.27 1.84
N LEU A 146 -6.13 -17.21 2.83
CA LEU A 146 -4.80 -16.63 2.69
C LEU A 146 -3.76 -17.74 2.58
N PHE A 147 -2.87 -17.64 1.60
CA PHE A 147 -1.79 -18.59 1.39
C PHE A 147 -0.60 -18.28 2.30
N GLU A 148 0.34 -19.21 2.43
CA GLU A 148 1.58 -19.03 3.20
C GLU A 148 2.35 -17.74 2.81
N SER A 149 2.31 -17.34 1.54
CA SER A 149 2.94 -16.10 1.05
C SER A 149 2.09 -14.85 1.23
N ALA A 150 0.87 -14.98 1.75
CA ALA A 150 -0.04 -13.84 1.84
C ALA A 150 0.40 -12.82 2.88
N LEU A 151 0.08 -11.57 2.60
CA LEU A 151 0.30 -10.45 3.49
C LEU A 151 -1.00 -10.13 4.21
N TYR A 152 -0.91 -9.95 5.51
CA TYR A 152 -2.02 -9.53 6.36
C TYR A 152 -1.49 -8.73 7.56
N ALA A 153 -2.35 -7.95 8.18
CA ALA A 153 -2.07 -7.28 9.43
C ALA A 153 -3.12 -7.64 10.47
N LYS A 154 -2.70 -7.95 11.68
CA LYS A 154 -3.61 -8.03 12.82
C LYS A 154 -4.12 -6.63 13.14
N LEU A 155 -5.44 -6.45 13.15
CA LEU A 155 -6.03 -5.18 13.51
C LEU A 155 -5.88 -4.94 15.01
N PRO A 156 -5.31 -3.80 15.41
CA PRO A 156 -5.05 -3.51 16.81
C PRO A 156 -6.36 -3.18 17.56
N GLU A 157 -6.41 -3.56 18.83
CA GLU A 157 -7.55 -3.23 19.70
C GLU A 157 -7.47 -1.79 20.27
N ASP A 158 -6.26 -1.21 20.28
CA ASP A 158 -5.96 0.10 20.85
C ASP A 158 -6.12 1.28 19.86
N LEU A 159 -6.36 0.99 18.59
CA LEU A 159 -6.62 1.99 17.55
C LEU A 159 -7.98 1.77 16.92
N PRO A 160 -8.72 2.85 16.58
CA PRO A 160 -9.93 2.73 15.78
C PRO A 160 -9.63 2.01 14.45
N GLU A 161 -10.51 1.08 14.07
CA GLU A 161 -10.33 0.28 12.84
C GLU A 161 -10.13 1.13 11.58
N PRO A 162 -10.95 2.19 11.31
CA PRO A 162 -10.74 3.01 10.12
C PRO A 162 -9.37 3.69 10.12
N LEU A 163 -8.88 4.13 11.28
CA LEU A 163 -7.55 4.74 11.42
C LEU A 163 -6.43 3.74 11.11
N ALA A 164 -6.52 2.52 11.68
CA ALA A 164 -5.56 1.47 11.41
C ALA A 164 -5.52 1.10 9.92
N LEU A 165 -6.68 0.97 9.28
CA LEU A 165 -6.78 0.69 7.84
C LEU A 165 -6.21 1.81 6.99
N ALA A 166 -6.51 3.07 7.32
CA ALA A 166 -5.95 4.23 6.61
C ALA A 166 -4.42 4.25 6.66
N ALA A 167 -3.82 3.88 7.79
CA ALA A 167 -2.37 3.79 7.94
C ALA A 167 -1.80 2.57 7.17
N LEU A 168 -2.43 1.41 7.29
CA LEU A 168 -1.98 0.17 6.65
C LEU A 168 -2.02 0.23 5.12
N ASP A 169 -2.91 1.03 4.54
CA ASP A 169 -3.00 1.26 3.10
C ASP A 169 -1.68 1.78 2.47
N VAL A 170 -0.91 2.53 3.24
CA VAL A 170 0.38 3.11 2.79
C VAL A 170 1.60 2.58 3.56
N ALA A 171 1.42 1.49 4.30
CA ALA A 171 2.43 0.98 5.24
C ALA A 171 3.78 0.59 4.60
N GLY A 172 3.78 0.25 3.31
CA GLY A 172 5.01 -0.04 2.58
C GLY A 172 5.98 1.13 2.51
N ALA A 173 5.48 2.37 2.46
CA ALA A 173 6.31 3.57 2.31
C ALA A 173 7.23 3.82 3.51
N PRO A 174 6.73 3.98 4.75
CA PRO A 174 7.59 4.18 5.91
C PRO A 174 8.45 2.95 6.21
N ALA A 175 7.96 1.74 5.99
CA ALA A 175 8.74 0.54 6.24
C ALA A 175 9.92 0.38 5.28
N GLN A 176 9.77 0.73 4.01
CA GLN A 176 10.89 0.77 3.07
C GLN A 176 11.85 1.92 3.42
N THR A 177 11.34 3.06 3.86
CA THR A 177 12.16 4.16 4.38
C THR A 177 13.02 3.70 5.56
N ALA A 178 12.44 2.99 6.53
CA ALA A 178 13.16 2.40 7.65
C ALA A 178 14.31 1.46 7.25
N LYS A 179 14.15 0.78 6.12
CA LYS A 179 15.16 -0.14 5.57
C LYS A 179 16.26 0.60 4.81
N LEU A 180 15.93 1.66 4.09
CA LEU A 180 16.84 2.36 3.17
C LEU A 180 17.67 3.42 3.88
N VAL A 181 17.05 4.21 4.74
CA VAL A 181 17.66 5.39 5.33
C VAL A 181 18.61 5.02 6.46
N GLN A 182 19.82 5.55 6.41
CA GLN A 182 20.88 5.32 7.39
C GLN A 182 21.18 6.62 8.19
N SER A 183 21.76 6.43 9.37
CA SER A 183 22.18 7.56 10.22
C SER A 183 23.18 8.46 9.51
N GLY A 184 22.96 9.76 9.60
CA GLY A 184 23.82 10.80 9.00
C GLY A 184 23.51 11.13 7.54
N GLN A 185 22.61 10.38 6.87
CA GLN A 185 22.25 10.65 5.48
C GLN A 185 21.34 11.87 5.32
N SER A 186 21.37 12.44 4.12
CA SER A 186 20.43 13.43 3.64
C SER A 186 19.30 12.78 2.82
N VAL A 187 18.05 13.11 3.12
CA VAL A 187 16.87 12.52 2.51
C VAL A 187 15.96 13.61 1.95
N LEU A 188 15.58 13.47 0.68
CA LEU A 188 14.56 14.30 0.04
C LEU A 188 13.25 13.50 -0.06
N VAL A 189 12.14 14.06 0.41
CA VAL A 189 10.81 13.44 0.30
C VAL A 189 9.93 14.31 -0.59
N LEU A 190 9.50 13.78 -1.72
CA LEU A 190 8.55 14.42 -2.62
C LEU A 190 7.11 14.01 -2.26
N GLY A 191 6.23 14.98 -2.07
CA GLY A 191 4.85 14.77 -1.62
C GLY A 191 4.76 14.53 -0.10
N GLY A 192 5.57 15.25 0.66
CA GLY A 192 5.74 15.04 2.10
C GLY A 192 4.48 15.24 2.94
N ALA A 193 3.54 16.10 2.52
CA ALA A 193 2.30 16.36 3.25
C ALA A 193 1.15 15.39 2.88
N GLY A 194 1.38 14.50 1.93
CA GLY A 194 0.44 13.43 1.58
C GLY A 194 0.38 12.32 2.64
N LYS A 195 -0.61 11.44 2.52
CA LYS A 195 -0.86 10.31 3.43
C LYS A 195 0.40 9.46 3.69
N SER A 196 1.08 8.99 2.64
CA SER A 196 2.33 8.24 2.75
C SER A 196 3.52 9.14 3.10
N GLY A 197 3.55 10.36 2.56
CA GLY A 197 4.66 11.30 2.75
C GLY A 197 4.91 11.70 4.19
N MET A 198 3.85 11.94 4.98
CA MET A 198 3.97 12.27 6.41
C MET A 198 4.63 11.14 7.21
N LEU A 199 4.23 9.89 6.98
CA LEU A 199 4.82 8.71 7.61
C LEU A 199 6.28 8.53 7.16
N VAL A 200 6.55 8.70 5.86
CA VAL A 200 7.91 8.66 5.31
C VAL A 200 8.81 9.73 5.94
N CYS A 201 8.35 10.97 6.03
CA CYS A 201 9.10 12.05 6.67
C CYS A 201 9.42 11.73 8.13
N TYR A 202 8.41 11.28 8.89
CA TYR A 202 8.58 10.92 10.30
C TYR A 202 9.58 9.78 10.49
N GLU A 203 9.45 8.71 9.70
CA GLU A 203 10.39 7.60 9.79
C GLU A 203 11.80 8.01 9.33
N ALA A 204 11.92 8.81 8.27
CA ALA A 204 13.21 9.34 7.82
C ALA A 204 13.89 10.16 8.93
N MET A 205 13.15 11.04 9.62
CA MET A 205 13.67 11.81 10.76
C MET A 205 14.22 10.92 11.88
N LYS A 206 13.54 9.83 12.18
CA LYS A 206 14.02 8.84 13.17
C LYS A 206 15.32 8.17 12.72
N ARG A 207 15.43 7.84 11.43
CA ARG A 207 16.57 7.07 10.88
C ARG A 207 17.82 7.92 10.68
N VAL A 208 17.69 9.12 10.14
CA VAL A 208 18.87 9.98 9.87
C VAL A 208 19.58 10.41 11.15
N GLY A 209 18.87 10.47 12.27
CA GLY A 209 19.44 10.89 13.54
C GLY A 209 19.92 12.34 13.56
N PRO A 210 20.73 12.75 14.57
CA PRO A 210 21.05 14.16 14.80
C PRO A 210 22.03 14.76 13.79
N THR A 211 22.70 13.97 12.98
CA THR A 211 23.68 14.42 11.98
C THR A 211 23.17 14.36 10.55
N GLY A 212 22.02 13.76 10.35
CA GLY A 212 21.39 13.67 9.04
C GLY A 212 20.42 14.83 8.78
N LYS A 213 19.87 14.85 7.58
CA LYS A 213 18.96 15.92 7.15
C LYS A 213 17.78 15.34 6.37
N VAL A 214 16.57 15.78 6.68
CA VAL A 214 15.36 15.47 5.92
C VAL A 214 14.78 16.76 5.38
N VAL A 215 14.62 16.83 4.07
CA VAL A 215 13.97 17.93 3.35
C VAL A 215 12.72 17.38 2.68
N ALA A 216 11.60 18.08 2.82
CA ALA A 216 10.33 17.66 2.22
C ALA A 216 9.86 18.68 1.17
N MET A 217 9.31 18.18 0.08
CA MET A 217 8.64 18.97 -0.94
C MET A 217 7.15 18.65 -0.96
N ASP A 218 6.31 19.67 -1.06
CA ASP A 218 4.90 19.51 -1.33
C ASP A 218 4.41 20.51 -2.39
N TYR A 219 3.31 20.16 -3.06
CA TYR A 219 2.70 21.03 -4.05
C TYR A 219 1.97 22.22 -3.42
N SER A 220 1.34 22.00 -2.27
CA SER A 220 0.54 23.00 -1.57
C SER A 220 1.35 23.76 -0.54
N LYS A 221 1.07 25.06 -0.43
CA LYS A 221 1.66 25.90 0.62
C LYS A 221 1.22 25.45 2.01
N GLU A 222 -0.04 25.08 2.13
CA GLU A 222 -0.64 24.57 3.36
C GLU A 222 0.03 23.28 3.83
N GLY A 223 0.34 22.37 2.90
CA GLY A 223 1.07 21.14 3.19
C GLY A 223 2.49 21.41 3.69
N VAL A 224 3.20 22.35 3.08
CA VAL A 224 4.53 22.77 3.56
C VAL A 224 4.48 23.36 4.96
N GLU A 225 3.50 24.21 5.25
CA GLU A 225 3.29 24.79 6.57
C GLU A 225 2.92 23.72 7.61
N GLU A 226 2.10 22.74 7.23
CA GLU A 226 1.73 21.60 8.08
C GLU A 226 2.95 20.75 8.45
N LEU A 227 3.79 20.39 7.48
CA LEU A 227 5.04 19.64 7.70
C LEU A 227 5.97 20.35 8.70
N LYS A 228 6.16 21.66 8.54
CA LYS A 228 6.98 22.48 9.43
C LYS A 228 6.37 22.56 10.84
N ARG A 229 5.06 22.80 10.93
CA ARG A 229 4.34 22.86 12.21
C ARG A 229 4.42 21.55 13.00
N MET A 230 4.37 20.43 12.30
CA MET A 230 4.42 19.10 12.91
C MET A 230 5.86 18.63 13.20
N GLY A 231 6.87 19.32 12.70
CA GLY A 231 8.29 18.94 12.87
C GLY A 231 8.64 17.62 12.17
N LEU A 232 8.01 17.32 11.03
CA LEU A 232 8.22 16.08 10.29
C LEU A 232 9.45 16.09 9.38
N CYS A 233 10.10 17.22 9.22
CA CYS A 233 11.31 17.40 8.44
C CYS A 233 12.13 18.58 9.00
N HIS A 234 13.41 18.68 8.62
CA HIS A 234 14.24 19.81 8.98
C HIS A 234 13.86 21.05 8.17
N GLU A 235 13.64 20.86 6.87
CA GLU A 235 13.22 21.92 5.95
C GLU A 235 12.09 21.42 5.04
N ALA A 236 11.25 22.35 4.59
CA ALA A 236 10.23 22.05 3.59
C ALA A 236 10.04 23.20 2.61
N PHE A 237 9.75 22.87 1.35
CA PHE A 237 9.53 23.84 0.28
C PHE A 237 8.36 23.49 -0.62
N GLN A 238 7.78 24.51 -1.22
CA GLN A 238 6.73 24.37 -2.20
C GLN A 238 7.31 24.26 -3.61
N ALA A 239 6.94 23.22 -4.36
CA ALA A 239 7.23 23.09 -5.79
C ALA A 239 6.25 22.11 -6.46
N SER A 240 6.22 22.13 -7.78
CA SER A 240 5.55 21.10 -8.57
C SER A 240 6.52 19.97 -8.90
N ALA A 241 6.17 18.73 -8.57
CA ALA A 241 6.97 17.57 -8.94
C ALA A 241 7.08 17.35 -10.46
N ALA A 242 6.26 18.01 -11.28
CA ALA A 242 6.37 18.00 -12.73
C ALA A 242 7.42 19.01 -13.26
N LEU A 243 8.07 19.81 -12.40
CA LEU A 243 9.06 20.81 -12.76
C LEU A 243 10.45 20.44 -12.17
N PRO A 244 11.16 19.49 -12.77
CA PRO A 244 12.35 18.88 -12.17
C PRO A 244 13.52 19.87 -11.93
N VAL A 245 13.66 20.92 -12.73
CA VAL A 245 14.71 21.92 -12.53
C VAL A 245 14.42 22.78 -11.31
N GLU A 246 13.17 23.21 -11.11
CA GLU A 246 12.76 23.96 -9.93
C GLU A 246 12.96 23.14 -8.65
N VAL A 247 12.57 21.85 -8.69
CA VAL A 247 12.77 20.94 -7.55
C VAL A 247 14.25 20.75 -7.25
N LEU A 248 15.09 20.53 -8.27
CA LEU A 248 16.54 20.39 -8.12
C LEU A 248 17.15 21.62 -7.43
N GLU A 249 16.92 22.82 -7.96
CA GLU A 249 17.51 24.05 -7.46
C GLU A 249 17.16 24.28 -5.99
N LYS A 250 15.86 24.20 -5.64
CA LYS A 250 15.40 24.38 -4.26
C LYS A 250 15.90 23.28 -3.31
N ALA A 251 15.89 22.04 -3.76
CA ALA A 251 16.34 20.91 -2.95
C ALA A 251 17.82 21.03 -2.61
N ILE A 252 18.66 21.34 -3.59
CA ILE A 252 20.11 21.54 -3.39
C ILE A 252 20.40 22.74 -2.48
N GLU A 253 19.70 23.86 -2.67
CA GLU A 253 19.83 25.03 -1.79
C GLU A 253 19.57 24.66 -0.32
N LEU A 254 18.49 23.91 -0.06
CA LEU A 254 18.10 23.49 1.29
C LEU A 254 18.98 22.37 1.87
N ASN A 255 19.82 21.75 1.07
CA ASN A 255 20.81 20.75 1.50
C ASN A 255 22.25 21.30 1.49
N ASP A 256 22.41 22.58 1.77
CA ASP A 256 23.72 23.25 1.89
C ASP A 256 24.56 23.11 0.61
N GLY A 257 23.93 23.14 -0.55
CA GLY A 257 24.56 23.03 -1.87
C GLY A 257 24.94 21.58 -2.26
N LYS A 258 24.50 20.56 -1.53
CA LYS A 258 24.85 19.16 -1.77
C LYS A 258 23.67 18.38 -2.35
N GLU A 259 23.98 17.38 -3.15
CA GLU A 259 23.02 16.35 -3.56
C GLU A 259 22.68 15.42 -2.40
N TYR A 260 21.57 14.68 -2.53
CA TYR A 260 21.01 13.80 -1.49
C TYR A 260 21.51 12.37 -1.61
N ASP A 261 21.62 11.68 -0.47
CA ASP A 261 21.88 10.24 -0.42
C ASP A 261 20.65 9.43 -0.87
N VAL A 262 19.46 9.87 -0.47
CA VAL A 262 18.20 9.18 -0.74
C VAL A 262 17.11 10.17 -1.16
N SER A 263 16.37 9.84 -2.21
CA SER A 263 15.13 10.54 -2.58
C SER A 263 13.95 9.56 -2.55
N ILE A 264 12.83 9.97 -1.94
CA ILE A 264 11.63 9.15 -1.80
C ILE A 264 10.45 9.88 -2.44
N CYS A 265 9.89 9.27 -3.50
CA CYS A 265 8.78 9.85 -4.25
C CYS A 265 7.45 9.25 -3.82
N CYS A 266 6.65 10.05 -3.10
CA CYS A 266 5.28 9.74 -2.67
C CYS A 266 4.22 10.49 -3.50
N VAL A 267 4.62 11.20 -4.54
CA VAL A 267 3.74 12.03 -5.37
C VAL A 267 2.94 11.17 -6.34
N ASN A 268 1.63 11.34 -6.35
CA ASN A 268 0.72 10.61 -7.26
C ASN A 268 0.38 11.44 -8.50
N VAL A 269 1.41 11.92 -9.21
CA VAL A 269 1.26 12.63 -10.50
C VAL A 269 2.26 12.08 -11.51
N ASN A 270 1.88 12.17 -12.79
CA ASN A 270 2.75 11.75 -13.89
C ASN A 270 3.93 12.72 -14.10
N ASN A 271 5.03 12.22 -14.65
CA ASN A 271 6.23 12.99 -15.01
C ASN A 271 6.98 13.60 -13.81
N CYS A 272 6.94 12.94 -12.66
CA CYS A 272 7.68 13.34 -11.46
C CYS A 272 9.05 12.64 -11.30
N GLU A 273 9.38 11.70 -12.20
CA GLU A 273 10.54 10.84 -12.06
C GLU A 273 11.85 11.64 -11.96
N MET A 274 12.04 12.63 -12.85
CA MET A 274 13.26 13.43 -12.87
C MET A 274 13.39 14.35 -11.66
N SER A 275 12.28 14.78 -11.07
CA SER A 275 12.31 15.55 -9.81
C SER A 275 12.84 14.73 -8.63
N ALA A 276 12.64 13.42 -8.66
CA ALA A 276 13.22 12.52 -7.66
C ALA A 276 14.68 12.14 -7.98
N ILE A 277 15.04 12.04 -9.26
CA ILE A 277 16.35 11.57 -9.72
C ILE A 277 17.43 12.65 -9.65
N LEU A 278 17.17 13.84 -10.21
CA LEU A 278 18.18 14.88 -10.37
C LEU A 278 18.85 15.32 -9.06
N PRO A 279 18.14 15.44 -7.93
CA PRO A 279 18.75 15.87 -6.68
C PRO A 279 19.66 14.83 -6.00
N VAL A 280 19.70 13.58 -6.47
CA VAL A 280 20.45 12.47 -5.84
C VAL A 280 21.87 12.38 -6.45
N HIS A 281 22.88 12.19 -5.63
CA HIS A 281 24.27 12.02 -6.09
C HIS A 281 24.50 10.62 -6.71
N ASP A 282 25.58 10.48 -7.49
CA ASP A 282 25.97 9.17 -8.03
C ASP A 282 26.26 8.18 -6.90
N GLY A 283 25.75 6.97 -7.02
CA GLY A 283 25.76 5.95 -5.97
C GLY A 283 24.68 6.11 -4.92
N GLY A 284 23.82 7.13 -5.01
CA GLY A 284 22.65 7.31 -4.14
C GLY A 284 21.45 6.49 -4.59
N CYS A 285 20.33 6.61 -3.86
CA CYS A 285 19.14 5.79 -4.05
C CYS A 285 17.88 6.64 -4.26
N VAL A 286 17.05 6.23 -5.24
CA VAL A 286 15.72 6.80 -5.45
C VAL A 286 14.68 5.71 -5.21
N TYR A 287 13.76 5.95 -4.27
CA TYR A 287 12.62 5.08 -4.00
C TYR A 287 11.34 5.70 -4.54
N PHE A 288 10.75 5.04 -5.53
CA PHE A 288 9.44 5.39 -6.08
C PHE A 288 8.36 4.54 -5.39
N PHE A 289 7.64 5.13 -4.47
CA PHE A 289 6.49 4.48 -3.81
C PHE A 289 5.21 4.61 -4.65
N SER A 290 5.04 5.74 -5.33
CA SER A 290 3.84 6.02 -6.10
C SER A 290 3.71 5.15 -7.34
N MET A 291 2.52 4.62 -7.57
CA MET A 291 2.17 3.84 -8.77
C MET A 291 2.00 4.71 -10.03
N ALA A 292 2.00 6.04 -9.90
CA ALA A 292 2.02 6.96 -11.05
C ALA A 292 3.38 7.00 -11.76
N THR A 293 4.42 6.42 -11.14
CA THR A 293 5.78 6.36 -11.70
C THR A 293 5.83 5.50 -12.96
N SER A 294 6.45 6.04 -14.01
CA SER A 294 6.77 5.30 -15.21
C SER A 294 8.20 4.74 -15.14
N PHE A 295 8.33 3.42 -15.02
CA PHE A 295 9.63 2.74 -15.03
C PHE A 295 10.49 3.16 -16.23
N THR A 296 9.91 3.19 -17.43
CA THR A 296 10.63 3.56 -18.65
C THR A 296 11.14 5.00 -18.60
N LYS A 297 10.33 5.94 -18.10
CA LYS A 297 10.74 7.35 -17.98
C LYS A 297 11.85 7.52 -16.96
N ALA A 298 11.78 6.82 -15.82
CA ALA A 298 12.80 6.87 -14.80
C ALA A 298 14.14 6.34 -15.33
N ALA A 299 14.14 5.16 -15.94
CA ALA A 299 15.35 4.52 -16.47
C ALA A 299 16.00 5.35 -17.59
N LEU A 300 15.23 5.72 -18.63
CA LEU A 300 15.75 6.52 -19.75
C LEU A 300 16.12 7.96 -19.32
N GLY A 301 15.42 8.51 -18.32
CA GLY A 301 15.73 9.81 -17.77
C GLY A 301 17.07 9.85 -17.05
N ALA A 302 17.33 8.88 -16.17
CA ALA A 302 18.60 8.75 -15.46
C ALA A 302 19.77 8.54 -16.44
N GLU A 303 19.61 7.62 -17.40
CA GLU A 303 20.60 7.37 -18.45
C GLU A 303 20.86 8.63 -19.28
N GLY A 304 19.80 9.35 -19.67
CA GLY A 304 19.90 10.56 -20.51
C GLY A 304 20.64 11.72 -19.86
N VAL A 305 20.70 11.79 -18.52
CA VAL A 305 21.44 12.79 -17.76
C VAL A 305 22.72 12.25 -17.12
N GLY A 306 23.05 10.99 -17.36
CA GLY A 306 24.28 10.34 -16.88
C GLY A 306 24.31 10.13 -15.36
N LYS A 307 23.20 9.92 -14.70
CA LYS A 307 23.13 9.62 -13.26
C LYS A 307 23.30 8.11 -13.00
N ASP A 308 24.29 7.77 -12.18
CA ASP A 308 24.54 6.41 -11.69
C ASP A 308 23.90 6.24 -10.32
N ILE A 309 22.64 5.80 -10.30
CA ILE A 309 21.83 5.70 -9.08
C ILE A 309 21.11 4.36 -8.99
N ASP A 310 20.90 3.90 -7.76
CA ASP A 310 19.98 2.78 -7.49
C ASP A 310 18.53 3.26 -7.51
N MET A 311 17.67 2.56 -8.25
CA MET A 311 16.25 2.85 -8.30
C MET A 311 15.43 1.68 -7.73
N ILE A 312 14.62 1.95 -6.71
CA ILE A 312 13.69 0.99 -6.11
C ILE A 312 12.28 1.40 -6.48
N ILE A 313 11.55 0.49 -7.14
CA ILE A 313 10.14 0.67 -7.43
C ILE A 313 9.35 -0.10 -6.39
N GLY A 314 8.53 0.62 -5.62
CA GLY A 314 7.80 0.08 -4.50
C GLY A 314 6.68 -0.87 -4.94
N ASN A 315 6.57 -1.98 -4.22
CA ASN A 315 5.47 -2.92 -4.36
C ASN A 315 4.45 -2.84 -3.21
N GLY A 316 4.54 -1.80 -2.38
CA GLY A 316 3.67 -1.62 -1.22
C GLY A 316 3.93 -2.57 -0.05
N TYR A 317 4.98 -3.40 -0.13
CA TYR A 317 5.33 -4.34 0.93
C TYR A 317 6.81 -4.30 1.31
N THR A 318 7.02 -4.25 2.63
CA THR A 318 8.31 -4.53 3.27
C THR A 318 8.04 -5.30 4.56
N LYS A 319 8.86 -6.28 4.89
CA LYS A 319 8.65 -7.11 6.08
C LYS A 319 8.52 -6.27 7.36
N GLY A 320 7.43 -6.48 8.11
CA GLY A 320 7.12 -5.72 9.33
C GLY A 320 6.49 -4.35 9.08
N HIS A 321 6.02 -4.08 7.86
CA HIS A 321 5.43 -2.80 7.46
C HIS A 321 4.23 -2.38 8.35
N ASP A 322 3.38 -3.33 8.72
CA ASP A 322 2.26 -3.12 9.61
C ASP A 322 2.69 -2.63 11.00
N LYS A 323 3.71 -3.26 11.58
CA LYS A 323 4.24 -2.92 12.92
C LYS A 323 4.85 -1.53 12.95
N ILE A 324 5.68 -1.19 11.96
CA ILE A 324 6.31 0.13 11.84
C ILE A 324 5.25 1.20 11.73
N THR A 325 4.32 1.06 10.79
CA THR A 325 3.33 2.09 10.48
C THR A 325 2.33 2.31 11.61
N LEU A 326 1.81 1.23 12.20
CA LEU A 326 0.91 1.36 13.35
C LEU A 326 1.62 1.96 14.58
N GLN A 327 2.92 1.71 14.72
CA GLN A 327 3.71 2.32 15.78
C GLN A 327 3.86 3.83 15.57
N GLU A 328 4.06 4.30 14.34
CA GLU A 328 4.12 5.74 14.03
C GLU A 328 2.82 6.47 14.39
N ILE A 329 1.67 5.86 14.12
CA ILE A 329 0.36 6.40 14.52
C ILE A 329 0.21 6.49 16.05
N ARG A 330 0.81 5.54 16.79
CA ARG A 330 0.78 5.55 18.27
C ARG A 330 1.69 6.59 18.87
N GLU A 331 2.89 6.73 18.34
CA GLU A 331 3.93 7.58 18.93
C GLU A 331 3.88 9.04 18.48
N ASN A 332 3.18 9.35 17.38
CA ASN A 332 3.05 10.72 16.88
C ASN A 332 1.58 11.21 16.88
N PRO A 333 1.14 11.92 17.94
CA PRO A 333 -0.23 12.43 18.05
C PRO A 333 -0.63 13.40 16.93
N ALA A 334 0.32 14.16 16.37
CA ALA A 334 0.02 15.12 15.29
C ALA A 334 -0.30 14.39 13.97
N ILE A 335 0.46 13.34 13.64
CA ILE A 335 0.15 12.48 12.49
C ILE A 335 -1.20 11.80 12.70
N ARG A 336 -1.42 11.24 13.90
CA ARG A 336 -2.68 10.59 14.25
C ARG A 336 -3.88 11.52 14.03
N GLU A 337 -3.82 12.77 14.55
CA GLU A 337 -4.89 13.76 14.38
C GLU A 337 -5.17 14.06 12.90
N VAL A 338 -4.13 14.20 12.08
CA VAL A 338 -4.30 14.43 10.64
C VAL A 338 -4.95 13.24 9.97
N PHE A 339 -4.54 12.01 10.33
CA PHE A 339 -5.14 10.78 9.78
C PHE A 339 -6.62 10.66 10.16
N GLU A 340 -6.97 10.86 11.43
CA GLU A 340 -8.35 10.85 11.91
C GLU A 340 -9.24 11.91 11.22
N LYS A 341 -8.66 13.04 10.87
CA LYS A 341 -9.40 14.17 10.28
C LYS A 341 -9.55 14.11 8.76
N LYS A 342 -8.54 13.56 8.06
CA LYS A 342 -8.49 13.58 6.58
C LYS A 342 -8.77 12.24 5.92
N TYR A 343 -8.58 11.11 6.63
CA TYR A 343 -8.58 9.77 6.03
C TYR A 343 -9.48 8.75 6.75
N VAL A 344 -10.20 9.18 7.79
CA VAL A 344 -11.18 8.41 8.57
C VAL A 344 -12.55 9.13 8.55
#